data_4b5e3d16e0a53640b9d0db4f007e4e06
#
_entry.id   4b5e3d16e0a53640b9d0db4f007e4e06
#
_cell.length_a   1.000
_cell.length_b   1.000
_cell.length_c   1.000
_cell.angle_alpha   90.00
_cell.angle_beta   90.00
_cell.angle_gamma   90.00
#
_symmetry.space_group_name_H-M   'P 1'
#
loop_
_entity.id
_entity.type
_entity.pdbx_description
1 polymer ?
#
loop_
_entity_poly.entity_id
_entity_poly.type
_entity_poly.pdbx_seq_one_letter_code
_entity_poly.pdbx_strand_id
1 'polypeptide(L)'
;MKKKQLGQFFTTNADYILQGFEEIIKGKKITDPFAGSRDLMKWSKKYGAKSVIGFDVDKNLVDNKEVFHNDSLNNPKEYDFIITNPPYLHKNKADKETKSVYFSGDNSIFEDLYQISLKVISKSNEGIIIVPLNFLSAENSQKIREIFFDKFKITKLNIFTQQVFDDTTYNVVSFHYIKKDKDKDTDKMIFSAHIFPDNHKIKVELNKNYGWELGGEFISKINSAKNTLGVYRLTVKDLTEGSASLRLAFNNIKDVKDHKLDSTLKKAIQKNIMFLRAIDSKNGKKIQLEDIRKYKVYGLVGKHTSRNMAYLMFKQPLPIKEQEKLIELFNNELEQAREKHLSLFLTNFRDNNRKRISFDFVYKLLNYIYFKNYEKQPAFL
;
A
#
# COMPACT_ATOMS: atom_id res chain seq x y z
N MET A 1 9.44 19.70 18.33
CA MET A 1 9.25 18.27 17.95
C MET A 1 10.52 17.72 17.32
N LYS A 2 10.89 16.46 17.56
CA LYS A 2 12.09 15.86 16.89
C LYS A 2 11.77 15.61 15.41
N LYS A 3 12.75 15.76 14.50
CA LYS A 3 12.61 15.52 13.03
C LYS A 3 11.81 14.24 12.69
N LYS A 4 12.05 13.14 13.41
CA LYS A 4 11.31 11.88 13.23
C LYS A 4 9.81 11.97 13.55
N GLN A 5 9.40 12.85 14.47
CA GLN A 5 7.99 13.04 14.83
C GLN A 5 7.28 14.02 13.89
N LEU A 6 8.02 14.81 13.13
CA LEU A 6 7.51 15.62 12.05
C LEU A 6 7.37 14.83 10.73
N GLY A 7 7.87 13.60 10.66
CA GLY A 7 7.80 12.76 9.46
C GLY A 7 8.55 13.34 8.24
N GLN A 8 9.56 14.17 8.49
CA GLN A 8 10.29 14.89 7.44
C GLN A 8 11.25 13.98 6.68
N PHE A 9 11.07 13.90 5.36
CA PHE A 9 12.00 13.29 4.42
C PHE A 9 12.37 14.31 3.35
N PHE A 10 13.64 14.68 3.26
CA PHE A 10 14.11 15.70 2.32
C PHE A 10 14.27 15.13 0.91
N THR A 11 13.92 15.94 -0.09
CA THR A 11 13.87 15.53 -1.50
C THR A 11 15.22 15.83 -2.18
N THR A 12 16.28 15.11 -1.80
CA THR A 12 17.64 15.35 -2.32
C THR A 12 17.76 15.13 -3.83
N ASN A 13 16.92 14.30 -4.44
CA ASN A 13 16.94 13.94 -5.85
C ASN A 13 15.75 14.55 -6.64
N ALA A 14 15.45 15.83 -6.42
CA ALA A 14 14.29 16.48 -7.04
C ALA A 14 14.28 16.39 -8.58
N ASP A 15 15.40 16.57 -9.25
CA ASP A 15 15.51 16.45 -10.72
C ASP A 15 15.10 15.05 -11.23
N TYR A 16 15.49 14.00 -10.52
CA TYR A 16 15.12 12.63 -10.88
C TYR A 16 13.65 12.32 -10.59
N ILE A 17 13.15 12.76 -9.42
CA ILE A 17 11.78 12.45 -8.99
C ILE A 17 10.75 13.24 -9.82
N LEU A 18 11.10 14.46 -10.21
CA LEU A 18 10.22 15.37 -10.93
C LEU A 18 10.50 15.46 -12.43
N GLN A 19 11.33 14.56 -12.98
CA GLN A 19 11.62 14.57 -14.40
C GLN A 19 10.36 14.51 -15.25
N GLY A 20 10.30 15.38 -16.25
CA GLY A 20 9.17 15.53 -17.15
C GLY A 20 8.01 16.37 -16.62
N PHE A 21 8.13 17.01 -15.44
CA PHE A 21 7.18 18.01 -14.96
C PHE A 21 7.63 19.46 -15.19
N GLU A 22 8.82 19.68 -15.77
CA GLU A 22 9.47 20.97 -15.91
C GLU A 22 8.61 22.01 -16.63
N GLU A 23 7.97 21.59 -17.73
CA GLU A 23 7.13 22.49 -18.53
C GLU A 23 5.83 22.90 -17.79
N ILE A 24 5.35 22.06 -16.85
CA ILE A 24 4.09 22.28 -16.14
C ILE A 24 4.23 23.48 -15.19
N ILE A 25 5.41 23.73 -14.63
CA ILE A 25 5.63 24.75 -13.62
C ILE A 25 6.06 26.11 -14.18
N LYS A 26 6.40 26.18 -15.47
CA LYS A 26 6.85 27.44 -16.09
C LYS A 26 5.82 28.56 -15.92
N GLY A 27 6.27 29.68 -15.41
CA GLY A 27 5.44 30.88 -15.20
C GLY A 27 4.41 30.76 -14.08
N LYS A 28 4.33 29.64 -13.36
CA LYS A 28 3.37 29.44 -12.26
C LYS A 28 3.86 30.12 -10.98
N LYS A 29 2.92 30.55 -10.14
CA LYS A 29 3.17 30.93 -8.74
C LYS A 29 3.04 29.66 -7.91
N ILE A 30 4.12 29.23 -7.30
CA ILE A 30 4.21 27.92 -6.63
C ILE A 30 4.25 28.12 -5.12
N THR A 31 3.53 27.27 -4.39
CA THR A 31 3.61 27.17 -2.95
C THR A 31 4.00 25.76 -2.53
N ASP A 32 4.96 25.63 -1.61
CA ASP A 32 5.27 24.39 -0.91
C ASP A 32 4.76 24.49 0.53
N PRO A 33 3.65 23.84 0.89
CA PRO A 33 3.10 23.88 2.24
C PRO A 33 3.92 23.08 3.27
N PHE A 34 4.93 22.34 2.86
CA PHE A 34 5.83 21.53 3.70
C PHE A 34 7.27 21.65 3.21
N ALA A 35 7.80 22.89 3.23
CA ALA A 35 8.99 23.30 2.48
C ALA A 35 10.30 22.55 2.84
N GLY A 36 10.44 22.07 4.08
CA GLY A 36 11.60 21.32 4.53
C GLY A 36 12.92 22.01 4.18
N SER A 37 13.83 21.27 3.51
CA SER A 37 15.13 21.76 3.03
C SER A 37 15.06 22.64 1.77
N ARG A 38 13.87 22.95 1.28
CA ARG A 38 13.59 23.79 0.09
C ARG A 38 14.05 23.18 -1.24
N ASP A 39 14.24 21.87 -1.31
CA ASP A 39 14.75 21.24 -2.53
C ASP A 39 13.75 21.38 -3.68
N LEU A 40 12.45 21.21 -3.41
CA LEU A 40 11.40 21.43 -4.41
C LEU A 40 11.23 22.89 -4.81
N MET A 41 11.45 23.82 -3.88
CA MET A 41 11.46 25.26 -4.16
C MET A 41 12.62 25.63 -5.08
N LYS A 42 13.83 25.10 -4.82
CA LYS A 42 15.01 25.30 -5.67
C LYS A 42 14.79 24.73 -7.06
N TRP A 43 14.24 23.51 -7.15
CA TRP A 43 13.88 22.87 -8.41
C TRP A 43 12.88 23.72 -9.19
N SER A 44 11.84 24.22 -8.53
CA SER A 44 10.84 25.08 -9.17
C SER A 44 11.41 26.36 -9.75
N LYS A 45 12.32 27.02 -9.01
CA LYS A 45 13.02 28.21 -9.51
C LYS A 45 13.93 27.91 -10.71
N LYS A 46 14.69 26.80 -10.63
CA LYS A 46 15.56 26.30 -11.71
C LYS A 46 14.81 26.14 -13.03
N TYR A 47 13.55 25.63 -12.96
CA TYR A 47 12.73 25.36 -14.14
C TYR A 47 11.70 26.43 -14.48
N GLY A 48 11.89 27.65 -14.00
CA GLY A 48 11.19 28.83 -14.51
C GLY A 48 9.84 29.11 -13.87
N ALA A 49 9.61 28.72 -12.62
CA ALA A 49 8.49 29.20 -11.84
C ALA A 49 8.56 30.73 -11.68
N LYS A 50 7.42 31.43 -11.79
CA LYS A 50 7.31 32.89 -11.65
C LYS A 50 7.65 33.38 -10.25
N SER A 51 7.19 32.64 -9.25
CA SER A 51 7.49 32.87 -7.84
C SER A 51 7.34 31.58 -7.05
N VAL A 52 8.11 31.44 -5.98
CA VAL A 52 8.06 30.26 -5.11
C VAL A 52 8.09 30.71 -3.65
N ILE A 53 7.10 30.31 -2.87
CA ILE A 53 7.05 30.50 -1.42
C ILE A 53 6.84 29.16 -0.73
N GLY A 54 7.27 29.03 0.53
CA GLY A 54 7.11 27.83 1.32
C GLY A 54 6.54 28.12 2.70
N PHE A 55 6.03 27.07 3.32
CA PHE A 55 5.63 27.03 4.72
C PHE A 55 6.27 25.86 5.43
N ASP A 56 6.65 26.02 6.68
CA ASP A 56 7.11 24.92 7.52
C ASP A 56 6.70 25.14 8.98
N VAL A 57 6.43 24.06 9.68
CA VAL A 57 6.11 24.07 11.11
C VAL A 57 7.39 24.14 11.96
N ASP A 58 8.52 23.70 11.42
CA ASP A 58 9.82 23.78 12.09
C ASP A 58 10.41 25.20 11.94
N LYS A 59 10.40 25.96 13.03
CA LYS A 59 10.94 27.32 13.07
C LYS A 59 12.40 27.43 12.63
N ASN A 60 13.19 26.35 12.72
CA ASN A 60 14.59 26.34 12.27
C ASN A 60 14.74 26.38 10.75
N LEU A 61 13.69 26.04 10.01
CA LEU A 61 13.65 26.05 8.53
C LEU A 61 13.03 27.33 7.97
N VAL A 62 12.48 28.19 8.84
CA VAL A 62 11.83 29.47 8.49
C VAL A 62 12.87 30.59 8.38
N ASP A 63 12.81 31.38 7.31
CA ASP A 63 13.65 32.56 7.11
C ASP A 63 12.87 33.88 7.00
N ASN A 64 11.53 33.79 6.98
CA ASN A 64 10.60 34.92 6.81
C ASN A 64 10.83 35.74 5.52
N LYS A 65 11.48 35.14 4.53
CA LYS A 65 11.67 35.73 3.18
C LYS A 65 11.02 34.85 2.12
N GLU A 66 11.37 33.57 2.12
CA GLU A 66 10.84 32.59 1.19
C GLU A 66 10.04 31.48 1.90
N VAL A 67 10.45 31.13 3.12
CA VAL A 67 9.74 30.15 3.96
C VAL A 67 9.21 30.84 5.21
N PHE A 68 7.92 30.72 5.41
CA PHE A 68 7.18 31.33 6.51
C PHE A 68 6.70 30.24 7.50
N HIS A 69 6.59 30.61 8.77
CA HIS A 69 6.08 29.68 9.79
C HIS A 69 4.58 29.42 9.58
N ASN A 70 4.23 28.16 9.42
CA ASN A 70 2.84 27.70 9.41
C ASN A 70 2.76 26.20 9.65
N ASP A 71 1.86 25.78 10.51
CA ASP A 71 1.43 24.37 10.59
C ASP A 71 0.33 24.14 9.54
N SER A 72 0.74 23.71 8.35
CA SER A 72 -0.17 23.53 7.23
C SER A 72 -1.17 22.39 7.41
N LEU A 73 -0.92 21.46 8.35
CA LEU A 73 -1.89 20.40 8.68
C LEU A 73 -3.09 20.95 9.49
N ASN A 74 -2.83 21.84 10.44
CA ASN A 74 -3.85 22.42 11.30
C ASN A 74 -4.38 23.77 10.80
N ASN A 75 -3.56 24.52 10.04
CA ASN A 75 -3.91 25.82 9.47
C ASN A 75 -3.71 25.83 7.95
N PRO A 76 -4.51 25.06 7.19
CA PRO A 76 -4.39 25.00 5.74
C PRO A 76 -4.82 26.30 5.08
N LYS A 77 -4.04 26.74 4.10
CA LYS A 77 -4.35 27.89 3.25
C LYS A 77 -4.94 27.44 1.92
N GLU A 78 -5.44 28.38 1.14
CA GLU A 78 -5.78 28.15 -0.26
C GLU A 78 -4.53 28.36 -1.12
N TYR A 79 -4.36 27.53 -2.13
CA TYR A 79 -3.19 27.54 -3.00
C TYR A 79 -3.60 27.42 -4.46
N ASP A 80 -2.99 28.21 -5.34
CA ASP A 80 -3.22 28.08 -6.78
C ASP A 80 -2.51 26.86 -7.33
N PHE A 81 -1.20 26.76 -7.11
CA PHE A 81 -0.36 25.66 -7.53
C PHE A 81 0.54 25.20 -6.40
N ILE A 82 0.48 23.92 -6.08
CA ILE A 82 1.32 23.30 -5.05
C ILE A 82 2.43 22.47 -5.70
N ILE A 83 3.63 22.52 -5.12
CA ILE A 83 4.63 21.48 -5.28
C ILE A 83 5.09 21.03 -3.91
N THR A 84 4.99 19.72 -3.59
CA THR A 84 5.31 19.29 -2.23
C THR A 84 5.63 17.82 -2.09
N ASN A 85 6.46 17.50 -1.10
CA ASN A 85 6.68 16.20 -0.51
C ASN A 85 6.21 16.25 0.95
N PRO A 86 4.95 15.89 1.24
CA PRO A 86 4.38 16.02 2.58
C PRO A 86 5.02 15.05 3.59
N PRO A 87 4.84 15.28 4.90
CA PRO A 87 5.40 14.41 5.92
C PRO A 87 4.82 12.99 5.90
N TYR A 88 5.70 11.97 6.13
CA TYR A 88 5.33 10.54 6.25
C TYR A 88 5.59 10.05 7.66
N LEU A 89 4.55 9.90 8.46
CA LEU A 89 4.64 9.31 9.80
C LEU A 89 3.39 8.49 10.07
N HIS A 90 3.58 7.20 10.22
CA HIS A 90 2.48 6.31 10.57
C HIS A 90 2.06 6.53 12.04
N LYS A 91 0.75 6.59 12.30
CA LYS A 91 0.11 6.83 13.61
C LYS A 91 0.71 5.97 14.75
N ASN A 92 1.04 4.69 14.47
CA ASN A 92 1.62 3.80 15.47
C ASN A 92 3.05 4.16 15.90
N LYS A 93 3.75 5.00 15.13
CA LYS A 93 5.10 5.49 15.44
C LYS A 93 5.11 6.91 15.99
N ALA A 94 3.98 7.60 15.91
CA ALA A 94 3.78 8.91 16.49
C ALA A 94 3.74 8.81 18.02
N ASP A 95 4.33 9.78 18.71
CA ASP A 95 4.21 9.94 20.14
C ASP A 95 2.81 10.43 20.55
N LYS A 96 2.56 10.57 21.84
CA LYS A 96 1.24 10.96 22.35
C LYS A 96 0.85 12.38 21.91
N GLU A 97 1.81 13.31 21.90
CA GLU A 97 1.59 14.70 21.48
C GLU A 97 1.20 14.76 19.99
N THR A 98 2.01 14.16 19.12
CA THR A 98 1.76 14.09 17.67
C THR A 98 0.42 13.42 17.36
N LYS A 99 0.05 12.35 18.08
CA LYS A 99 -1.26 11.70 17.92
C LYS A 99 -2.41 12.62 18.30
N SER A 100 -2.28 13.31 19.40
CA SER A 100 -3.28 14.25 19.91
C SER A 100 -3.49 15.43 18.94
N VAL A 101 -2.39 15.95 18.36
CA VAL A 101 -2.40 17.13 17.51
C VAL A 101 -2.93 16.81 16.10
N TYR A 102 -2.51 15.71 15.48
CA TYR A 102 -2.77 15.47 14.06
C TYR A 102 -3.73 14.32 13.76
N PHE A 103 -3.83 13.31 14.64
CA PHE A 103 -4.66 12.11 14.41
C PHE A 103 -5.92 12.07 15.28
N SER A 104 -6.44 13.24 15.67
CA SER A 104 -7.67 13.39 16.46
C SER A 104 -8.83 13.92 15.61
N GLY A 105 -10.05 13.91 16.17
CA GLY A 105 -11.24 14.40 15.48
C GLY A 105 -11.46 13.75 14.12
N ASP A 106 -11.74 14.53 13.10
CA ASP A 106 -11.97 14.08 11.71
C ASP A 106 -10.76 13.40 11.07
N ASN A 107 -9.56 13.56 11.64
CA ASN A 107 -8.34 12.93 11.14
C ASN A 107 -8.08 11.57 11.80
N SER A 108 -8.88 11.14 12.78
CA SER A 108 -8.74 9.86 13.49
C SER A 108 -8.84 8.63 12.57
N ILE A 109 -9.52 8.77 11.42
CA ILE A 109 -9.68 7.75 10.38
C ILE A 109 -8.42 7.49 9.56
N PHE A 110 -7.44 8.38 9.62
CA PHE A 110 -6.18 8.25 8.86
C PHE A 110 -5.10 7.56 9.70
N GLU A 111 -4.21 6.86 9.02
CA GLU A 111 -3.12 6.12 9.64
C GLU A 111 -1.75 6.73 9.39
N ASP A 112 -1.63 7.70 8.48
CA ASP A 112 -0.36 8.33 8.12
C ASP A 112 -0.51 9.84 7.87
N LEU A 113 0.53 10.63 8.20
CA LEU A 113 0.50 12.09 8.02
C LEU A 113 0.32 12.50 6.56
N TYR A 114 0.87 11.75 5.59
CA TYR A 114 0.67 12.11 4.17
C TYR A 114 -0.82 12.06 3.77
N GLN A 115 -1.62 11.20 4.39
CA GLN A 115 -3.06 11.11 4.13
C GLN A 115 -3.77 12.39 4.61
N ILE A 116 -3.42 12.87 5.80
CA ILE A 116 -3.92 14.13 6.34
C ILE A 116 -3.45 15.31 5.46
N SER A 117 -2.19 15.27 5.01
CA SER A 117 -1.65 16.29 4.10
C SER A 117 -2.42 16.35 2.78
N LEU A 118 -2.76 15.21 2.18
CA LEU A 118 -3.57 15.16 0.96
C LEU A 118 -4.98 15.74 1.18
N LYS A 119 -5.60 15.50 2.34
CA LYS A 119 -6.87 16.12 2.72
C LYS A 119 -6.74 17.64 2.78
N VAL A 120 -5.67 18.16 3.37
CA VAL A 120 -5.37 19.59 3.47
C VAL A 120 -5.12 20.21 2.09
N ILE A 121 -4.31 19.56 1.28
CA ILE A 121 -3.99 19.96 -0.10
C ILE A 121 -5.24 20.03 -0.99
N SER A 122 -6.32 19.35 -0.62
CA SER A 122 -7.58 19.42 -1.37
C SER A 122 -8.22 20.82 -1.45
N LYS A 123 -7.62 21.84 -0.82
CA LYS A 123 -7.95 23.27 -0.98
C LYS A 123 -7.19 23.95 -2.14
N SER A 124 -6.29 23.25 -2.82
CA SER A 124 -5.59 23.77 -4.02
C SER A 124 -6.41 23.59 -5.29
N ASN A 125 -5.93 24.19 -6.39
CA ASN A 125 -6.51 24.01 -7.71
C ASN A 125 -5.72 22.99 -8.57
N GLU A 126 -4.40 23.03 -8.47
CA GLU A 126 -3.46 22.27 -9.29
C GLU A 126 -2.17 22.01 -8.50
N GLY A 127 -1.42 20.97 -8.85
CA GLY A 127 -0.10 20.79 -8.25
C GLY A 127 0.62 19.51 -8.62
N ILE A 128 1.83 19.39 -8.08
CA ILE A 128 2.68 18.20 -8.17
C ILE A 128 2.97 17.72 -6.75
N ILE A 129 2.71 16.44 -6.51
CA ILE A 129 2.86 15.84 -5.17
C ILE A 129 3.75 14.62 -5.27
N ILE A 130 4.61 14.44 -4.24
CA ILE A 130 5.39 13.22 -4.02
C ILE A 130 4.81 12.52 -2.80
N VAL A 131 4.34 11.26 -2.95
CA VAL A 131 3.78 10.47 -1.85
C VAL A 131 4.20 9.00 -1.95
N PRO A 132 4.09 8.21 -0.87
CA PRO A 132 4.29 6.78 -0.95
C PRO A 132 3.38 6.13 -2.01
N LEU A 133 3.91 5.17 -2.77
CA LEU A 133 3.13 4.39 -3.75
C LEU A 133 1.88 3.76 -3.11
N ASN A 134 1.94 3.48 -1.82
CA ASN A 134 0.81 2.97 -1.03
C ASN A 134 -0.43 3.88 -1.06
N PHE A 135 -0.31 5.15 -1.42
CA PHE A 135 -1.47 6.01 -1.71
C PHE A 135 -2.36 5.39 -2.79
N LEU A 136 -1.78 4.81 -3.84
CA LEU A 136 -2.52 4.25 -4.97
C LEU A 136 -2.79 2.74 -4.86
N SER A 137 -2.22 2.04 -3.85
CA SER A 137 -2.26 0.58 -3.80
C SER A 137 -2.60 -0.02 -2.42
N ALA A 138 -2.71 0.77 -1.36
CA ALA A 138 -2.95 0.24 -0.04
C ALA A 138 -4.41 0.42 0.40
N GLU A 139 -4.97 -0.61 1.03
CA GLU A 139 -6.34 -0.61 1.56
C GLU A 139 -6.58 0.55 2.53
N ASN A 140 -5.65 0.80 3.46
CA ASN A 140 -5.75 1.90 4.43
C ASN A 140 -5.66 3.30 3.80
N SER A 141 -5.39 3.41 2.49
CA SER A 141 -5.42 4.67 1.75
C SER A 141 -6.74 4.88 0.98
N GLN A 142 -7.68 3.94 1.04
CA GLN A 142 -8.93 4.05 0.31
C GLN A 142 -9.67 5.36 0.61
N LYS A 143 -9.83 5.69 1.89
CA LYS A 143 -10.56 6.90 2.30
C LYS A 143 -9.96 8.18 1.77
N ILE A 144 -8.63 8.30 1.79
CA ILE A 144 -7.97 9.49 1.24
C ILE A 144 -8.00 9.51 -0.28
N ARG A 145 -7.95 8.34 -0.97
CA ARG A 145 -8.17 8.26 -2.42
C ARG A 145 -9.55 8.77 -2.80
N GLU A 146 -10.60 8.35 -2.10
CA GLU A 146 -11.97 8.82 -2.32
C GLU A 146 -12.06 10.34 -2.19
N ILE A 147 -11.56 10.91 -1.09
CA ILE A 147 -11.58 12.37 -0.84
C ILE A 147 -10.79 13.12 -1.90
N PHE A 148 -9.63 12.63 -2.28
CA PHE A 148 -8.74 13.31 -3.23
C PHE A 148 -9.31 13.24 -4.65
N PHE A 149 -9.68 12.06 -5.11
CA PHE A 149 -10.16 11.83 -6.48
C PHE A 149 -11.63 12.23 -6.71
N ASP A 150 -12.37 12.58 -5.65
CA ASP A 150 -13.64 13.29 -5.82
C ASP A 150 -13.44 14.70 -6.41
N LYS A 151 -12.33 15.34 -6.09
CA LYS A 151 -12.01 16.73 -6.51
C LYS A 151 -11.03 16.81 -7.66
N PHE A 152 -10.12 15.84 -7.78
CA PHE A 152 -8.96 15.93 -8.67
C PHE A 152 -8.83 14.74 -9.60
N LYS A 153 -8.15 14.98 -10.73
CA LYS A 153 -7.66 13.94 -11.63
C LYS A 153 -6.16 14.04 -11.80
N ILE A 154 -5.52 12.88 -11.97
CA ILE A 154 -4.11 12.80 -12.34
C ILE A 154 -3.99 12.97 -13.85
N THR A 155 -3.02 13.79 -14.29
CA THR A 155 -2.69 13.96 -15.71
C THR A 155 -1.38 13.28 -16.10
N LYS A 156 -0.46 13.16 -15.13
CA LYS A 156 0.85 12.53 -15.31
C LYS A 156 1.32 11.90 -14.02
N LEU A 157 1.94 10.73 -14.12
CA LEU A 157 2.42 9.94 -12.98
C LEU A 157 3.79 9.37 -13.25
N ASN A 158 4.73 9.55 -12.33
CA ASN A 158 5.99 8.82 -12.26
C ASN A 158 5.93 7.83 -11.08
N ILE A 159 6.34 6.59 -11.32
CA ILE A 159 6.37 5.49 -10.34
C ILE A 159 7.83 5.07 -10.14
N PHE A 160 8.30 5.10 -8.90
CA PHE A 160 9.66 4.68 -8.57
C PHE A 160 9.64 3.32 -7.87
N THR A 161 10.20 2.30 -8.52
CA THR A 161 10.29 0.94 -7.99
C THR A 161 11.57 0.69 -7.18
N GLN A 162 12.44 1.71 -7.12
CA GLN A 162 13.65 1.75 -6.30
C GLN A 162 13.58 2.83 -5.23
N GLN A 163 14.55 2.81 -4.30
CA GLN A 163 14.71 3.85 -3.30
C GLN A 163 15.17 5.16 -3.97
N VAL A 164 14.51 6.27 -3.65
CA VAL A 164 14.81 7.61 -4.16
C VAL A 164 15.19 8.62 -3.06
N PHE A 165 14.96 8.27 -1.80
CA PHE A 165 15.34 9.07 -0.63
C PHE A 165 16.38 8.34 0.19
N ASP A 166 17.38 9.05 0.70
CA ASP A 166 18.43 8.48 1.53
C ASP A 166 17.91 8.02 2.89
N ASP A 167 16.91 8.71 3.42
CA ASP A 167 16.38 8.53 4.77
C ASP A 167 15.29 7.46 4.88
N THR A 168 14.78 6.94 3.75
CA THR A 168 13.68 5.97 3.75
C THR A 168 13.71 5.03 2.56
N THR A 169 13.27 3.80 2.79
CA THR A 169 13.14 2.76 1.76
C THR A 169 11.73 2.69 1.15
N TYR A 170 10.88 3.70 1.37
CA TYR A 170 9.57 3.76 0.75
C TYR A 170 9.69 3.97 -0.77
N ASN A 171 8.98 3.13 -1.54
CA ASN A 171 8.72 3.44 -2.93
C ASN A 171 7.71 4.59 -2.98
N VAL A 172 7.98 5.56 -3.84
CA VAL A 172 7.15 6.74 -3.99
C VAL A 172 6.62 6.87 -5.40
N VAL A 173 5.64 7.73 -5.53
CA VAL A 173 5.14 8.27 -6.79
C VAL A 173 5.23 9.79 -6.75
N SER A 174 5.50 10.40 -7.90
CA SER A 174 5.26 11.82 -8.12
C SER A 174 4.20 11.97 -9.20
N PHE A 175 3.24 12.84 -8.99
CA PHE A 175 2.17 13.04 -9.96
C PHE A 175 1.71 14.49 -10.03
N HIS A 176 1.31 14.88 -11.23
CA HIS A 176 0.61 16.12 -11.48
C HIS A 176 -0.90 15.88 -11.44
N TYR A 177 -1.61 16.75 -10.72
CA TYR A 177 -3.06 16.73 -10.61
C TYR A 177 -3.66 18.08 -10.92
N ILE A 178 -4.88 18.06 -11.43
CA ILE A 178 -5.72 19.26 -11.66
C ILE A 178 -7.12 19.01 -11.10
N LYS A 179 -7.80 20.10 -10.78
CA LYS A 179 -9.20 20.05 -10.36
C LYS A 179 -10.07 19.43 -11.47
N LYS A 180 -11.00 18.58 -11.10
CA LYS A 180 -11.97 18.01 -12.04
C LYS A 180 -12.95 19.08 -12.52
N ASP A 181 -13.29 18.99 -13.81
CA ASP A 181 -14.45 19.65 -14.38
C ASP A 181 -15.66 18.70 -14.19
N LYS A 182 -16.59 19.10 -13.34
CA LYS A 182 -17.73 18.24 -12.97
C LYS A 182 -18.61 17.82 -14.14
N ASP A 183 -18.63 18.65 -15.20
CA ASP A 183 -19.46 18.39 -16.38
C ASP A 183 -18.80 17.47 -17.41
N LYS A 184 -17.48 17.30 -17.35
CA LYS A 184 -16.69 16.56 -18.33
C LYS A 184 -15.98 15.33 -17.77
N ASP A 185 -15.60 15.38 -16.49
CA ASP A 185 -14.79 14.32 -15.89
C ASP A 185 -15.66 13.22 -15.30
N THR A 186 -15.37 12.00 -15.68
CA THR A 186 -16.09 10.79 -15.23
C THR A 186 -15.49 10.19 -13.97
N ASP A 187 -16.18 9.18 -13.43
CA ASP A 187 -15.69 8.34 -12.34
C ASP A 187 -14.56 7.38 -12.76
N LYS A 188 -13.93 7.67 -13.91
CA LYS A 188 -12.84 6.89 -14.48
C LYS A 188 -11.74 7.81 -15.01
N MET A 189 -10.49 7.53 -14.68
CA MET A 189 -9.31 8.23 -15.19
C MET A 189 -8.42 7.26 -15.93
N ILE A 190 -7.94 7.70 -17.12
CA ILE A 190 -6.96 6.96 -17.90
C ILE A 190 -5.83 7.92 -18.25
N PHE A 191 -4.62 7.57 -17.87
CA PHE A 191 -3.42 8.40 -18.11
C PHE A 191 -2.18 7.55 -18.30
N SER A 192 -1.10 8.17 -18.75
CA SER A 192 0.21 7.53 -18.90
C SER A 192 0.98 7.65 -17.60
N ALA A 193 1.53 6.54 -17.12
CA ALA A 193 2.50 6.50 -16.03
C ALA A 193 3.88 6.10 -16.55
N HIS A 194 4.93 6.73 -16.01
CA HIS A 194 6.33 6.43 -16.30
C HIS A 194 6.94 5.67 -15.13
N ILE A 195 7.53 4.51 -15.39
CA ILE A 195 8.12 3.64 -14.37
C ILE A 195 9.64 3.73 -14.40
N PHE A 196 10.23 4.02 -13.25
CA PHE A 196 11.67 4.16 -13.05
C PHE A 196 12.18 3.07 -12.08
N PRO A 197 13.42 2.59 -12.28
CA PRO A 197 14.45 3.03 -13.21
C PRO A 197 14.30 2.49 -14.64
N ASP A 198 13.41 1.54 -14.90
CA ASP A 198 13.31 0.80 -16.17
C ASP A 198 12.91 1.69 -17.35
N ASN A 199 12.53 2.93 -17.07
CA ASN A 199 12.21 3.99 -18.04
C ASN A 199 11.16 3.59 -19.08
N HIS A 200 10.14 2.85 -18.68
CA HIS A 200 9.06 2.48 -19.60
C HIS A 200 7.73 3.13 -19.21
N LYS A 201 6.84 3.27 -20.19
CA LYS A 201 5.52 3.86 -20.02
C LYS A 201 4.45 2.80 -20.00
N ILE A 202 3.50 2.96 -19.11
CA ILE A 202 2.30 2.14 -19.03
C ILE A 202 1.05 3.02 -19.08
N LYS A 203 -0.05 2.44 -19.53
CA LYS A 203 -1.37 3.03 -19.40
C LYS A 203 -1.97 2.61 -18.07
N VAL A 204 -2.34 3.57 -17.24
CA VAL A 204 -2.97 3.34 -15.94
C VAL A 204 -4.44 3.73 -16.02
N GLU A 205 -5.29 2.89 -15.47
CA GLU A 205 -6.70 3.18 -15.25
C GLU A 205 -6.98 3.20 -13.74
N LEU A 206 -7.59 4.27 -13.26
CA LEU A 206 -8.19 4.37 -11.93
C LEU A 206 -9.69 4.59 -12.09
N ASN A 207 -10.49 3.88 -11.28
CA ASN A 207 -11.93 3.93 -11.36
C ASN A 207 -12.56 4.01 -9.98
N LYS A 208 -13.55 4.87 -9.79
CA LYS A 208 -14.28 5.07 -8.54
C LYS A 208 -14.92 3.79 -8.02
N ASN A 209 -15.53 3.01 -8.93
CA ASN A 209 -16.16 1.74 -8.59
C ASN A 209 -15.19 0.70 -8.02
N TYR A 210 -13.88 0.92 -8.22
CA TYR A 210 -12.80 0.07 -7.73
C TYR A 210 -11.94 0.80 -6.68
N GLY A 211 -12.47 1.83 -6.00
CA GLY A 211 -11.80 2.57 -4.94
C GLY A 211 -10.57 3.36 -5.39
N TRP A 212 -10.50 3.74 -6.69
CA TRP A 212 -9.38 4.48 -7.27
C TRP A 212 -8.01 3.79 -7.06
N GLU A 213 -8.00 2.46 -7.05
CA GLU A 213 -6.83 1.66 -6.73
C GLU A 213 -6.16 1.09 -7.98
N LEU A 214 -4.82 1.02 -7.96
CA LEU A 214 -4.05 0.34 -9.01
C LEU A 214 -4.43 -1.15 -9.05
N GLY A 215 -4.82 -1.64 -10.23
CA GLY A 215 -5.33 -3.01 -10.37
C GLY A 215 -6.72 -3.22 -9.77
N GLY A 216 -7.45 -2.16 -9.49
CA GLY A 216 -8.75 -2.18 -8.80
C GLY A 216 -9.79 -3.08 -9.48
N GLU A 217 -9.76 -3.26 -10.79
CA GLU A 217 -10.63 -4.22 -11.48
C GLU A 217 -10.41 -5.66 -10.97
N PHE A 218 -9.15 -6.06 -10.85
CA PHE A 218 -8.79 -7.38 -10.31
C PHE A 218 -9.17 -7.51 -8.84
N ILE A 219 -8.86 -6.50 -8.04
CA ILE A 219 -9.21 -6.46 -6.61
C ILE A 219 -10.72 -6.53 -6.41
N SER A 220 -11.50 -5.80 -7.21
CA SER A 220 -12.97 -5.81 -7.12
C SER A 220 -13.56 -7.19 -7.40
N LYS A 221 -13.07 -7.90 -8.42
CA LYS A 221 -13.49 -9.28 -8.70
C LYS A 221 -13.25 -10.20 -7.50
N ILE A 222 -12.10 -10.07 -6.85
CA ILE A 222 -11.76 -10.87 -5.67
C ILE A 222 -12.60 -10.46 -4.46
N ASN A 223 -12.79 -9.17 -4.23
CA ASN A 223 -13.55 -8.65 -3.10
C ASN A 223 -15.04 -9.04 -3.13
N SER A 224 -15.59 -9.36 -4.30
CA SER A 224 -16.95 -9.88 -4.43
C SER A 224 -17.10 -11.31 -3.86
N ALA A 225 -16.01 -12.06 -3.74
CA ALA A 225 -16.03 -13.42 -3.23
C ALA A 225 -16.19 -13.43 -1.70
N LYS A 226 -17.21 -14.17 -1.21
CA LYS A 226 -17.41 -14.42 0.22
C LYS A 226 -16.44 -15.51 0.69
N ASN A 227 -15.99 -15.46 1.96
CA ASN A 227 -15.16 -16.51 2.54
C ASN A 227 -16.01 -17.73 2.99
N THR A 228 -16.66 -18.39 2.04
CA THR A 228 -17.54 -19.54 2.29
C THR A 228 -16.76 -20.81 2.64
N LEU A 229 -15.52 -20.97 2.13
CA LEU A 229 -14.61 -22.03 2.57
C LEU A 229 -14.20 -21.87 4.03
N GLY A 230 -14.44 -20.71 4.63
CA GLY A 230 -14.04 -20.40 6.00
C GLY A 230 -12.52 -20.49 6.17
N VAL A 231 -11.75 -19.94 5.21
CA VAL A 231 -10.29 -19.92 5.26
C VAL A 231 -9.83 -19.07 6.44
N TYR A 232 -8.94 -19.61 7.25
CA TYR A 232 -8.32 -18.92 8.38
C TYR A 232 -6.88 -19.39 8.57
N ARG A 233 -6.12 -18.72 9.40
CA ARG A 233 -4.73 -19.08 9.71
C ARG A 233 -4.61 -19.70 11.08
N LEU A 234 -3.74 -20.71 11.21
CA LEU A 234 -3.39 -21.30 12.50
C LEU A 234 -2.51 -20.34 13.32
N THR A 235 -2.93 -20.04 14.53
CA THR A 235 -2.22 -19.16 15.47
C THR A 235 -2.02 -19.82 16.83
N VAL A 236 -1.18 -19.21 17.70
CA VAL A 236 -1.00 -19.67 19.08
C VAL A 236 -2.32 -19.72 19.88
N LYS A 237 -3.33 -18.91 19.50
CA LYS A 237 -4.63 -18.89 20.17
C LYS A 237 -5.49 -20.11 19.84
N ASP A 238 -5.19 -20.77 18.75
CA ASP A 238 -5.94 -21.94 18.29
C ASP A 238 -5.40 -23.23 18.87
N LEU A 239 -4.25 -23.18 19.57
CA LEU A 239 -3.64 -24.35 20.18
C LEU A 239 -4.41 -24.76 21.45
N THR A 240 -4.88 -25.98 21.45
CA THR A 240 -5.51 -26.65 22.58
C THR A 240 -4.58 -27.70 23.15
N GLU A 241 -4.41 -27.72 24.46
CA GLU A 241 -3.55 -28.69 25.16
C GLU A 241 -4.06 -30.13 25.01
N GLY A 242 -3.16 -31.08 24.97
CA GLY A 242 -3.45 -32.50 24.86
C GLY A 242 -2.20 -33.36 24.85
N SER A 243 -2.36 -34.69 24.67
CA SER A 243 -1.25 -35.65 24.71
C SER A 243 -0.69 -35.99 23.32
N ALA A 244 -1.35 -35.60 22.25
CA ALA A 244 -1.00 -35.99 20.89
C ALA A 244 0.16 -35.13 20.36
N SER A 245 1.34 -35.71 20.13
CA SER A 245 2.48 -34.98 19.57
C SER A 245 2.34 -34.74 18.07
N LEU A 246 2.76 -33.56 17.62
CA LEU A 246 2.82 -33.18 16.21
C LEU A 246 4.03 -32.26 15.96
N ARG A 247 4.75 -32.51 14.87
CA ARG A 247 5.89 -31.70 14.44
C ARG A 247 5.41 -30.42 13.75
N LEU A 248 5.61 -29.26 14.39
CA LEU A 248 5.13 -27.94 13.95
C LEU A 248 6.25 -26.93 13.84
N ALA A 249 6.13 -26.01 12.90
CA ALA A 249 6.94 -24.79 12.87
C ALA A 249 6.27 -23.66 13.66
N PHE A 250 7.05 -22.75 14.26
CA PHE A 250 6.56 -21.63 15.06
C PHE A 250 7.11 -20.30 14.54
N ASN A 251 6.21 -19.40 14.12
CA ASN A 251 6.51 -18.08 13.56
C ASN A 251 7.36 -18.06 12.28
N ASN A 252 8.29 -19.01 12.14
CA ASN A 252 9.13 -19.18 10.95
C ASN A 252 9.15 -20.66 10.59
N ILE A 253 9.14 -20.96 9.30
CA ILE A 253 9.15 -22.34 8.81
C ILE A 253 10.41 -23.15 9.23
N LYS A 254 11.46 -22.45 9.68
CA LYS A 254 12.70 -23.07 10.17
C LYS A 254 12.68 -23.41 11.67
N ASP A 255 11.78 -22.79 12.44
CA ASP A 255 11.71 -22.94 13.90
C ASP A 255 10.81 -24.13 14.26
N VAL A 256 11.32 -25.33 14.07
CA VAL A 256 10.57 -26.58 14.16
C VAL A 256 10.74 -27.22 15.53
N LYS A 257 9.62 -27.68 16.12
CA LYS A 257 9.60 -28.50 17.34
C LYS A 257 8.39 -29.43 17.38
N ASP A 258 8.51 -30.51 18.14
CA ASP A 258 7.36 -31.33 18.49
C ASP A 258 6.52 -30.63 19.56
N HIS A 259 5.21 -30.57 19.37
CA HIS A 259 4.27 -29.90 20.26
C HIS A 259 3.12 -30.85 20.61
N LYS A 260 2.78 -30.89 21.91
CA LYS A 260 1.64 -31.66 22.41
C LYS A 260 0.37 -30.86 22.25
N LEU A 261 -0.67 -31.43 21.69
CA LEU A 261 -1.95 -30.78 21.43
C LEU A 261 -3.11 -31.79 21.46
N ASP A 262 -4.32 -31.28 21.44
CA ASP A 262 -5.52 -32.09 21.36
C ASP A 262 -5.56 -32.93 20.08
N SER A 263 -6.12 -34.12 20.18
CA SER A 263 -6.19 -35.09 19.07
C SER A 263 -7.08 -34.61 17.91
N THR A 264 -8.14 -33.84 18.20
CA THR A 264 -9.03 -33.26 17.19
C THR A 264 -8.31 -32.16 16.40
N LEU A 265 -7.59 -31.28 17.09
CA LEU A 265 -6.78 -30.26 16.44
C LEU A 265 -5.64 -30.89 15.61
N LYS A 266 -4.98 -31.93 16.12
CA LYS A 266 -3.98 -32.69 15.36
C LYS A 266 -4.53 -33.19 14.03
N LYS A 267 -5.70 -33.85 14.06
CA LYS A 267 -6.36 -34.33 12.85
C LYS A 267 -6.75 -33.19 11.91
N ALA A 268 -7.23 -32.07 12.44
CA ALA A 268 -7.57 -30.90 11.65
C ALA A 268 -6.33 -30.31 10.94
N ILE A 269 -5.21 -30.14 11.66
CA ILE A 269 -3.96 -29.67 11.07
C ILE A 269 -3.51 -30.65 9.97
N GLN A 270 -3.48 -31.94 10.20
CA GLN A 270 -3.02 -32.94 9.24
C GLN A 270 -3.86 -33.04 7.95
N LYS A 271 -5.10 -32.53 7.96
CA LYS A 271 -5.98 -32.44 6.79
C LYS A 271 -5.71 -31.23 5.91
N ASN A 272 -4.81 -30.33 6.30
CA ASN A 272 -4.48 -29.14 5.55
C ASN A 272 -3.01 -29.18 5.11
N ILE A 273 -2.68 -28.54 3.98
CA ILE A 273 -1.32 -28.53 3.45
C ILE A 273 -0.86 -27.12 3.03
N MET A 274 -1.73 -26.13 3.04
CA MET A 274 -1.44 -24.81 2.45
C MET A 274 -0.58 -23.95 3.38
N PHE A 275 0.61 -23.60 2.92
CA PHE A 275 1.52 -22.67 3.55
C PHE A 275 1.68 -21.41 2.69
N LEU A 276 1.36 -20.26 3.25
CA LEU A 276 1.45 -18.96 2.58
C LEU A 276 2.77 -18.27 2.93
N ARG A 277 3.51 -17.85 1.90
CA ARG A 277 4.48 -16.76 1.97
C ARG A 277 3.79 -15.46 1.58
N ALA A 278 3.53 -14.60 2.54
CA ALA A 278 2.79 -13.36 2.30
C ALA A 278 3.68 -12.15 1.92
N ILE A 279 4.99 -12.36 1.83
CA ILE A 279 5.98 -11.32 1.53
C ILE A 279 7.01 -11.87 0.53
N ASP A 280 7.38 -11.06 -0.47
CA ASP A 280 8.53 -11.31 -1.32
C ASP A 280 9.80 -11.35 -0.46
N SER A 281 10.61 -12.37 -0.61
CA SER A 281 11.86 -12.52 0.14
C SER A 281 13.00 -11.70 -0.49
N LYS A 282 14.01 -11.36 0.31
CA LYS A 282 15.24 -10.75 -0.22
C LYS A 282 15.97 -11.63 -1.24
N ASN A 283 15.76 -12.94 -1.16
CA ASN A 283 16.43 -13.97 -2.00
C ASN A 283 15.58 -14.36 -3.22
N GLY A 284 14.68 -13.51 -3.68
CA GLY A 284 13.93 -13.71 -4.92
C GLY A 284 12.68 -14.61 -4.81
N LYS A 285 12.40 -15.28 -3.68
CA LYS A 285 11.14 -16.01 -3.52
C LYS A 285 9.97 -15.04 -3.48
N LYS A 286 9.01 -15.24 -4.37
CA LYS A 286 7.81 -14.40 -4.48
C LYS A 286 6.74 -14.82 -3.46
N ILE A 287 5.74 -13.96 -3.29
CA ILE A 287 4.48 -14.29 -2.61
C ILE A 287 3.86 -15.49 -3.32
N GLN A 288 3.56 -16.55 -2.56
CA GLN A 288 2.97 -17.78 -3.11
C GLN A 288 2.38 -18.67 -2.03
N LEU A 289 1.54 -19.60 -2.43
CA LEU A 289 1.16 -20.76 -1.65
C LEU A 289 2.13 -21.91 -1.93
N GLU A 290 2.47 -22.64 -0.90
CA GLU A 290 3.34 -23.82 -0.96
C GLU A 290 2.71 -24.97 -0.19
N ASP A 291 3.08 -26.18 -0.54
CA ASP A 291 2.75 -27.37 0.25
C ASP A 291 3.69 -27.43 1.47
N ILE A 292 3.14 -27.38 2.67
CA ILE A 292 3.90 -27.41 3.93
C ILE A 292 4.72 -28.67 4.11
N ARG A 293 4.29 -29.80 3.52
CA ARG A 293 4.96 -31.12 3.60
C ARG A 293 6.39 -31.09 3.08
N LYS A 294 6.70 -30.16 2.14
CA LYS A 294 8.07 -29.92 1.64
C LYS A 294 9.06 -29.54 2.72
N TYR A 295 8.57 -29.03 3.85
CA TYR A 295 9.36 -28.60 5.00
C TYR A 295 9.45 -29.65 6.11
N LYS A 296 8.91 -30.86 5.89
CA LYS A 296 8.88 -31.96 6.86
C LYS A 296 8.22 -31.57 8.19
N VAL A 297 7.20 -30.72 8.12
CA VAL A 297 6.32 -30.29 9.22
C VAL A 297 4.86 -30.40 8.80
N TYR A 298 3.96 -30.49 9.77
CA TYR A 298 2.53 -30.61 9.51
C TYR A 298 1.79 -29.25 9.50
N GLY A 299 2.42 -28.21 10.02
CA GLY A 299 1.81 -26.89 10.04
C GLY A 299 2.76 -25.82 10.55
N LEU A 300 2.34 -24.57 10.45
CA LEU A 300 3.03 -23.41 11.00
C LEU A 300 2.09 -22.63 11.93
N VAL A 301 2.47 -22.51 13.18
CA VAL A 301 1.75 -21.74 14.19
C VAL A 301 2.29 -20.32 14.22
N GLY A 302 1.48 -19.36 13.79
CA GLY A 302 1.87 -17.94 13.74
C GLY A 302 1.53 -17.18 15.02
N LYS A 303 2.31 -16.14 15.36
CA LYS A 303 1.85 -15.11 16.29
C LYS A 303 0.64 -14.38 15.69
N HIS A 304 -0.28 -13.94 16.55
CA HIS A 304 -1.43 -13.16 16.10
C HIS A 304 -1.05 -11.91 15.28
N THR A 305 0.09 -11.30 15.61
CA THR A 305 0.63 -10.11 14.91
C THR A 305 1.48 -10.43 13.68
N SER A 306 1.80 -11.71 13.42
CA SER A 306 2.59 -12.10 12.24
C SER A 306 1.82 -11.80 10.94
N ARG A 307 2.53 -11.25 9.96
CA ARG A 307 1.98 -10.89 8.64
C ARG A 307 2.83 -11.43 7.47
N ASN A 308 3.82 -12.27 7.76
CA ASN A 308 4.82 -12.69 6.77
C ASN A 308 4.58 -14.10 6.24
N MET A 309 4.09 -14.97 7.10
CA MET A 309 3.83 -16.38 6.81
C MET A 309 2.56 -16.80 7.53
N ALA A 310 1.82 -17.74 6.95
CA ALA A 310 0.66 -18.35 7.57
C ALA A 310 0.49 -19.80 7.10
N TYR A 311 0.00 -20.65 7.97
CA TYR A 311 -0.56 -21.94 7.62
C TYR A 311 -2.07 -21.78 7.53
N LEU A 312 -2.63 -22.11 6.37
CA LEU A 312 -4.05 -21.90 6.10
C LEU A 312 -4.83 -23.15 6.41
N MET A 313 -5.94 -22.98 7.09
CA MET A 313 -6.90 -24.00 7.44
C MET A 313 -8.27 -23.63 6.90
N PHE A 314 -9.14 -24.63 6.72
CA PHE A 314 -10.48 -24.48 6.20
C PHE A 314 -11.50 -24.97 7.24
N LYS A 315 -12.59 -24.21 7.44
CA LYS A 315 -13.75 -24.66 8.22
C LYS A 315 -14.50 -25.75 7.49
N GLN A 316 -14.61 -25.63 6.17
CA GLN A 316 -15.11 -26.66 5.27
C GLN A 316 -13.90 -27.53 4.83
N PRO A 317 -13.80 -28.81 5.27
CA PRO A 317 -12.65 -29.64 4.90
C PRO A 317 -12.56 -29.83 3.40
N LEU A 318 -11.39 -29.57 2.83
CA LEU A 318 -11.08 -29.82 1.43
C LEU A 318 -10.18 -31.05 1.30
N PRO A 319 -10.45 -31.95 0.34
CA PRO A 319 -9.53 -33.05 0.01
C PRO A 319 -8.13 -32.53 -0.33
N ILE A 320 -7.10 -33.29 0.04
CA ILE A 320 -5.69 -32.91 -0.21
C ILE A 320 -5.43 -32.63 -1.71
N LYS A 321 -5.99 -33.43 -2.61
CA LYS A 321 -5.84 -33.22 -4.07
C LYS A 321 -6.44 -31.89 -4.53
N GLU A 322 -7.56 -31.45 -3.96
CA GLU A 322 -8.14 -30.15 -4.26
C GLU A 322 -7.28 -29.03 -3.72
N GLN A 323 -6.70 -29.18 -2.52
CA GLN A 323 -5.76 -28.20 -1.98
C GLN A 323 -4.50 -28.07 -2.84
N GLU A 324 -3.94 -29.19 -3.34
CA GLU A 324 -2.81 -29.20 -4.28
C GLU A 324 -3.15 -28.40 -5.56
N LYS A 325 -4.33 -28.64 -6.13
CA LYS A 325 -4.79 -27.92 -7.31
C LYS A 325 -5.04 -26.42 -7.03
N LEU A 326 -5.60 -26.09 -5.87
CA LEU A 326 -5.81 -24.69 -5.47
C LEU A 326 -4.49 -23.94 -5.26
N ILE A 327 -3.44 -24.59 -4.76
CA ILE A 327 -2.09 -24.01 -4.66
C ILE A 327 -1.59 -23.61 -6.06
N GLU A 328 -1.71 -24.51 -7.02
CA GLU A 328 -1.32 -24.25 -8.42
C GLU A 328 -2.10 -23.09 -9.02
N LEU A 329 -3.44 -23.16 -8.95
CA LEU A 329 -4.33 -22.14 -9.52
C LEU A 329 -4.12 -20.76 -8.88
N PHE A 330 -3.95 -20.72 -7.54
CA PHE A 330 -3.67 -19.47 -6.84
C PHE A 330 -2.36 -18.83 -7.30
N ASN A 331 -1.30 -19.60 -7.40
CA ASN A 331 0.01 -19.11 -7.83
C ASN A 331 -0.03 -18.59 -9.27
N ASN A 332 -0.71 -19.30 -10.16
CA ASN A 332 -0.87 -18.89 -11.56
C ASN A 332 -1.71 -17.61 -11.68
N GLU A 333 -2.86 -17.51 -11.02
CA GLU A 333 -3.73 -16.32 -11.06
C GLU A 333 -3.00 -15.10 -10.47
N LEU A 334 -2.29 -15.29 -9.35
CA LEU A 334 -1.52 -14.21 -8.73
C LEU A 334 -0.35 -13.75 -9.61
N GLU A 335 0.38 -14.67 -10.25
CA GLU A 335 1.50 -14.32 -11.13
C GLU A 335 1.00 -13.55 -12.35
N GLN A 336 -0.06 -14.02 -13.02
CA GLN A 336 -0.68 -13.30 -14.15
C GLN A 336 -1.14 -11.90 -13.75
N ALA A 337 -1.75 -11.75 -12.58
CA ALA A 337 -2.14 -10.44 -12.07
C ALA A 337 -0.92 -9.55 -11.77
N ARG A 338 0.15 -10.13 -11.22
CA ARG A 338 1.40 -9.41 -10.95
C ARG A 338 2.08 -8.94 -12.22
N GLU A 339 2.09 -9.72 -13.26
CA GLU A 339 2.61 -9.36 -14.58
C GLU A 339 1.76 -8.24 -15.21
N LYS A 340 0.45 -8.47 -15.31
CA LYS A 340 -0.50 -7.52 -15.92
C LYS A 340 -0.47 -6.15 -15.26
N HIS A 341 -0.36 -6.10 -13.93
CA HIS A 341 -0.41 -4.87 -13.15
C HIS A 341 0.94 -4.48 -12.52
N LEU A 342 2.06 -5.10 -12.94
CA LEU A 342 3.42 -4.86 -12.43
C LEU A 342 3.52 -4.94 -10.90
N SER A 343 2.71 -5.79 -10.29
CA SER A 343 2.56 -5.91 -8.84
C SER A 343 2.15 -4.61 -8.11
N LEU A 344 1.67 -3.59 -8.82
CA LEU A 344 1.35 -2.28 -8.25
C LEU A 344 0.12 -2.29 -7.34
N PHE A 345 -0.75 -3.29 -7.46
CA PHE A 345 -1.90 -3.51 -6.58
C PHE A 345 -1.53 -4.12 -5.22
N LEU A 346 -0.31 -4.59 -5.04
CA LEU A 346 0.18 -5.14 -3.78
C LEU A 346 0.81 -4.06 -2.91
N THR A 347 0.65 -4.20 -1.59
CA THR A 347 1.28 -3.27 -0.64
C THR A 347 2.80 -3.35 -0.72
N ASN A 348 3.47 -2.22 -0.87
CA ASN A 348 4.92 -2.15 -0.75
C ASN A 348 5.36 -2.42 0.69
N PHE A 349 6.33 -3.32 0.84
CA PHE A 349 6.95 -3.62 2.11
C PHE A 349 8.40 -3.15 2.11
N ARG A 350 8.58 -2.00 2.67
CA ARG A 350 9.82 -1.26 2.96
C ARG A 350 11.01 -1.40 2.01
N ASP A 351 11.62 -2.53 1.78
CA ASP A 351 12.93 -2.62 1.13
C ASP A 351 12.82 -3.08 -0.33
N ASN A 352 13.53 -2.41 -1.25
CA ASN A 352 13.80 -2.91 -2.60
C ASN A 352 12.57 -3.42 -3.35
N ASN A 353 11.49 -2.65 -3.37
CA ASN A 353 10.25 -2.98 -4.09
C ASN A 353 9.59 -4.31 -3.70
N ARG A 354 9.96 -4.89 -2.55
CA ARG A 354 9.30 -6.11 -2.07
C ARG A 354 7.82 -5.85 -1.80
N LYS A 355 7.00 -6.76 -2.24
CA LYS A 355 5.55 -6.68 -2.06
C LYS A 355 5.09 -7.56 -0.90
N ARG A 356 3.95 -7.21 -0.36
CA ARG A 356 3.22 -7.99 0.65
C ARG A 356 1.76 -8.10 0.24
N ILE A 357 1.18 -9.27 0.49
CA ILE A 357 -0.25 -9.52 0.34
C ILE A 357 -0.91 -9.58 1.73
N SER A 358 -2.14 -9.09 1.87
CA SER A 358 -2.91 -9.26 3.10
C SER A 358 -3.49 -10.67 3.18
N PHE A 359 -3.72 -11.17 4.40
CA PHE A 359 -4.36 -12.48 4.56
C PHE A 359 -5.81 -12.47 4.10
N ASP A 360 -6.52 -11.37 4.32
CA ASP A 360 -7.90 -11.22 3.84
C ASP A 360 -7.98 -11.33 2.32
N PHE A 361 -7.09 -10.65 1.60
CA PHE A 361 -6.97 -10.78 0.14
C PHE A 361 -6.71 -12.23 -0.29
N VAL A 362 -5.82 -12.94 0.41
CA VAL A 362 -5.55 -14.36 0.12
C VAL A 362 -6.80 -15.22 0.32
N TYR A 363 -7.55 -14.99 1.41
CA TYR A 363 -8.78 -15.73 1.67
C TYR A 363 -9.83 -15.50 0.59
N LYS A 364 -10.02 -14.25 0.17
CA LYS A 364 -10.93 -13.89 -0.92
C LYS A 364 -10.48 -14.49 -2.26
N LEU A 365 -9.20 -14.40 -2.58
CA LEU A 365 -8.65 -14.97 -3.83
C LEU A 365 -8.82 -16.49 -3.87
N LEU A 366 -8.57 -17.20 -2.77
CA LEU A 366 -8.81 -18.65 -2.70
C LEU A 366 -10.29 -19.00 -2.93
N ASN A 367 -11.21 -18.27 -2.29
CA ASN A 367 -12.63 -18.47 -2.50
C ASN A 367 -13.05 -18.16 -3.96
N TYR A 368 -12.57 -17.03 -4.52
CA TYR A 368 -12.83 -16.67 -5.92
C TYR A 368 -12.39 -17.78 -6.87
N ILE A 369 -11.17 -18.31 -6.69
CA ILE A 369 -10.62 -19.38 -7.52
C ILE A 369 -11.42 -20.68 -7.34
N TYR A 370 -11.78 -21.03 -6.10
CA TYR A 370 -12.56 -22.23 -5.80
C TYR A 370 -13.92 -22.19 -6.52
N PHE A 371 -14.68 -21.12 -6.36
CA PHE A 371 -15.99 -20.98 -6.99
C PHE A 371 -15.91 -20.95 -8.52
N LYS A 372 -14.91 -20.28 -9.06
CA LYS A 372 -14.68 -20.23 -10.51
C LYS A 372 -14.44 -21.60 -11.13
N ASN A 373 -13.83 -22.54 -10.38
CA ASN A 373 -13.35 -23.80 -10.93
C ASN A 373 -14.14 -25.05 -10.45
N TYR A 374 -14.81 -24.98 -9.31
CA TYR A 374 -15.45 -26.15 -8.67
C TYR A 374 -16.95 -26.03 -8.48
N GLU A 375 -17.49 -24.84 -8.32
CA GLU A 375 -18.92 -24.63 -8.31
C GLU A 375 -19.39 -24.29 -9.73
N LYS A 376 -20.17 -25.20 -10.34
CA LYS A 376 -21.03 -24.82 -11.47
C LYS A 376 -21.91 -23.68 -10.96
N GLN A 377 -21.90 -22.52 -11.62
CA GLN A 377 -22.87 -21.47 -11.34
C GLN A 377 -24.25 -22.14 -11.26
N PRO A 378 -25.04 -21.96 -10.18
CA PRO A 378 -26.42 -22.38 -10.21
C PRO A 378 -27.03 -21.66 -11.43
N ALA A 379 -27.61 -22.44 -12.33
CA ALA A 379 -28.40 -21.88 -13.42
C ALA A 379 -29.40 -20.94 -12.76
N PHE A 380 -29.37 -19.67 -13.16
CA PHE A 380 -30.45 -18.75 -12.76
C PHE A 380 -31.75 -19.31 -13.28
N LEU A 381 -32.57 -19.87 -12.39
CA LEU A 381 -33.98 -20.10 -12.56
C LEU A 381 -34.74 -18.82 -12.27
#